data_4bb7717fd696e6194a13c700b168b5a6
#
_entry.id   4bb7717fd696e6194a13c700b168b5a6
#
_cell.length_a   1.000
_cell.length_b   1.000
_cell.length_c   1.000
_cell.angle_alpha   90.00
_cell.angle_beta   90.00
_cell.angle_gamma   90.00
#
_symmetry.space_group_name_H-M   'P 1'
#
loop_
_entity.id
_entity.type
_entity.pdbx_description
1 polymer ?
#
loop_
_entity_poly.entity_id
_entity_poly.type
_entity_poly.pdbx_seq_one_letter_code
_entity_poly.pdbx_strand_id
1 'polypeptide(L)' 'NKFLEEDSKVDAIASIAIILILVTAFIFWVANQ' A
#
# COMPACT_ATOMS: atom_id res chain seq x y z
N ASN A 1 0.05 3.40 -23.94
CA ASN A 1 1.24 2.57 -24.01
C ASN A 1 1.15 1.44 -22.98
N LYS A 2 1.19 0.20 -23.47
CA LYS A 2 1.03 -0.96 -22.63
C LYS A 2 2.08 -1.04 -21.52
N PHE A 3 3.30 -0.66 -21.84
CA PHE A 3 4.41 -0.68 -20.88
C PHE A 3 4.16 0.28 -19.71
N LEU A 4 3.69 1.48 -20.02
CA LEU A 4 3.38 2.48 -18.99
C LEU A 4 2.17 2.08 -18.16
N GLU A 5 1.20 1.42 -18.77
CA GLU A 5 0.01 0.95 -18.04
C GLU A 5 0.37 -0.12 -17.02
N GLU A 6 1.24 -1.05 -17.39
CA GLU A 6 1.68 -2.10 -16.47
C GLU A 6 2.49 -1.52 -15.32
N ASP A 7 3.36 -0.57 -15.61
CA ASP A 7 4.19 0.09 -14.61
C ASP A 7 3.32 0.88 -13.63
N SER A 8 2.34 1.63 -14.13
CA SER A 8 1.41 2.37 -13.30
C SER A 8 0.58 1.46 -12.41
N LYS A 9 0.18 0.31 -12.94
CA LYS A 9 -0.61 -0.65 -12.19
C LYS A 9 0.19 -1.21 -11.03
N VAL A 10 1.42 -1.58 -11.27
CA VAL A 10 2.29 -2.13 -10.23
C VAL A 10 2.56 -1.08 -9.15
N ASP A 11 2.80 0.16 -9.56
CA ASP A 11 3.01 1.26 -8.63
C ASP A 11 1.78 1.50 -7.76
N ALA A 12 0.60 1.47 -8.36
CA ALA A 12 -0.65 1.66 -7.63
C ALA A 12 -0.87 0.54 -6.61
N ILE A 13 -0.60 -0.70 -7.01
CA ILE A 13 -0.74 -1.84 -6.12
C ILE A 13 0.24 -1.73 -4.95
N ALA A 14 1.47 -1.36 -5.23
CA ALA A 14 2.49 -1.18 -4.21
C ALA A 14 2.10 -0.07 -3.23
N SER A 15 1.57 1.03 -3.73
CA SER A 15 1.14 2.15 -2.90
C SER A 15 0.01 1.73 -1.95
N ILE A 16 -0.98 1.01 -2.48
CA ILE A 16 -2.08 0.52 -1.68
C ILE A 16 -1.59 -0.45 -0.61
N ALA A 17 -0.68 -1.34 -0.97
CA ALA A 17 -0.11 -2.30 -0.03
C ALA A 17 0.63 -1.60 1.10
N ILE A 18 1.42 -0.59 0.79
CA ILE A 18 2.16 0.18 1.79
C ILE A 18 1.19 0.88 2.74
N ILE A 19 0.15 1.52 2.19
CA ILE A 19 -0.84 2.22 3.00
C ILE A 19 -1.56 1.24 3.93
N LEU A 20 -1.95 0.08 3.42
CA LEU A 20 -2.61 -0.94 4.23
C LEU A 20 -1.72 -1.41 5.38
N ILE A 21 -0.45 -1.64 5.10
CA ILE A 21 0.50 -2.07 6.12
C ILE A 21 0.67 -0.99 7.19
N LEU A 22 0.81 0.26 6.78
CA LEU A 22 0.99 1.37 7.71
C LEU A 22 -0.24 1.56 8.59
N VAL A 23 -1.44 1.53 8.01
CA VAL A 23 -2.69 1.70 8.75
C VAL A 23 -2.86 0.55 9.72
N THR A 24 -2.63 -0.68 9.28
CA THR A 24 -2.75 -1.85 10.13
C THR A 24 -1.76 -1.79 11.30
N ALA A 25 -0.53 -1.40 11.03
CA ALA A 25 0.50 -1.28 12.06
C ALA A 25 0.12 -0.20 13.09
N PHE A 26 -0.42 0.90 12.62
CA PHE A 26 -0.87 1.99 13.49
C PHE A 26 -2.00 1.52 14.41
N ILE A 27 -3.00 0.87 13.83
CA ILE A 27 -4.14 0.36 14.60
C ILE A 27 -3.66 -0.65 15.65
N PHE A 28 -2.78 -1.53 15.25
CA PHE A 28 -2.23 -2.55 16.13
C PHE A 28 -1.46 -1.92 17.29
N TRP A 29 -0.69 -0.90 16.99
CA TRP A 29 0.08 -0.19 18.00
C TRP A 29 -0.83 0.48 19.03
N VAL A 30 -1.83 1.21 18.55
CA VAL A 30 -2.77 1.90 19.44
C VAL A 30 -3.57 0.90 20.29
N ALA A 31 -3.95 -0.22 19.68
CA ALA A 31 -4.71 -1.25 20.38
C ALA A 31 -3.89 -1.90 21.51
N ASN A 32 -2.57 -1.88 21.39
CA ASN A 32 -1.69 -2.49 22.38
C ASN A 32 -1.14 -1.52 23.42
N GLN A 33 -1.48 -0.25 23.31
CA GLN A 33 -1.00 0.69 24.33
C GLN A 33 -1.99 0.87 25.51
#